data_1e24416411768159944d04dafbf86806
#
_entry.id   1e24416411768159944d04dafbf86806
#
_cell.length_a   1.000
_cell.length_b   1.000
_cell.length_c   1.000
_cell.angle_alpha   90.00
_cell.angle_beta   90.00
_cell.angle_gamma   90.00
#
_symmetry.space_group_name_H-M   'P 1'
#
loop_
_entity.id
_entity.type
_entity.pdbx_description
1 polymer ?
#
loop_
_entity_poly.entity_id
_entity_poly.type
_entity_poly.pdbx_seq_one_letter_code
_entity_poly.pdbx_strand_id
1 'polypeptide(L)'
;GIGIVPLDVAYAVVATTAAGVRRIFEVKRRSYDKPSGMFGNRQLSREIHCMDDRRHEIVREMIEEERLPFSVVAPFRAEHELLAAADPFVIENSSKAGTLDMLLNAGQFHDAIAEASIAKGRAVFGSSANLSLTGSKYRLADIEAPVRAAAAIHFDYGQSKFANSDGLASTIIDFRDFTVVRVGHCFERLERAFADRFGVMLKTA
;
A
#
# COMPACT_ATOMS: atom_id res chain seq x y z
N GLY A 1 12.37 -6.44 -13.18
CA GLY A 1 13.11 -5.56 -12.29
C GLY A 1 12.22 -4.94 -11.24
N ILE A 2 12.80 -4.20 -10.31
CA ILE A 2 12.08 -3.38 -9.33
C ILE A 2 12.35 -1.90 -9.59
N GLY A 3 11.41 -1.04 -9.21
CA GLY A 3 11.56 0.41 -9.23
C GLY A 3 11.48 0.99 -7.81
N ILE A 4 12.09 2.17 -7.61
CA ILE A 4 11.89 2.97 -6.40
C ILE A 4 11.09 4.20 -6.77
N VAL A 5 10.00 4.43 -6.04
CA VAL A 5 9.04 5.50 -6.33
C VAL A 5 8.76 6.36 -5.10
N PRO A 6 8.60 7.69 -5.28
CA PRO A 6 8.21 8.59 -4.22
C PRO A 6 6.70 8.50 -3.98
N LEU A 7 6.29 8.39 -2.72
CA LEU A 7 4.91 8.52 -2.30
C LEU A 7 4.80 9.58 -1.21
N ASP A 8 3.60 10.10 -0.99
CA ASP A 8 3.36 11.06 0.09
C ASP A 8 3.69 10.47 1.47
N VAL A 9 3.47 9.17 1.65
CA VAL A 9 3.68 8.47 2.93
C VAL A 9 5.12 8.02 3.18
N ALA A 10 5.85 7.61 2.15
CA ALA A 10 7.27 7.21 2.18
C ALA A 10 7.70 6.76 0.78
N TYR A 11 8.99 6.63 0.52
CA TYR A 11 9.46 5.94 -0.69
C TYR A 11 9.10 4.45 -0.65
N ALA A 12 8.78 3.90 -1.80
CA ALA A 12 8.42 2.49 -1.95
C ALA A 12 9.25 1.79 -3.04
N VAL A 13 9.51 0.50 -2.84
CA VAL A 13 9.95 -0.42 -3.90
C VAL A 13 8.74 -1.09 -4.52
N VAL A 14 8.68 -1.13 -5.85
CA VAL A 14 7.54 -1.65 -6.60
C VAL A 14 7.96 -2.64 -7.67
N ALA A 15 7.06 -3.59 -7.97
CA ALA A 15 7.20 -4.57 -9.03
C ALA A 15 5.85 -5.01 -9.59
N THR A 16 5.87 -5.57 -10.81
CA THR A 16 4.69 -6.12 -11.50
C THR A 16 4.88 -7.60 -11.89
N THR A 17 6.00 -8.21 -11.55
CA THR A 17 6.34 -9.58 -11.95
C THR A 17 6.81 -10.41 -10.75
N ALA A 18 6.68 -11.73 -10.84
CA ALA A 18 7.18 -12.64 -9.80
C ALA A 18 8.67 -12.43 -9.49
N ALA A 19 9.49 -12.30 -10.53
CA ALA A 19 10.93 -12.03 -10.33
C ALA A 19 11.19 -10.71 -9.60
N GLY A 20 10.40 -9.66 -9.90
CA GLY A 20 10.48 -8.38 -9.20
C GLY A 20 10.04 -8.48 -7.75
N VAL A 21 8.91 -9.15 -7.47
CA VAL A 21 8.41 -9.35 -6.10
C VAL A 21 9.42 -10.18 -5.28
N ARG A 22 9.95 -11.28 -5.82
CA ARG A 22 11.04 -12.05 -5.16
C ARG A 22 12.21 -11.14 -4.82
N ARG A 23 12.65 -10.31 -5.77
CA ARG A 23 13.76 -9.38 -5.57
C ARG A 23 13.47 -8.37 -4.44
N ILE A 24 12.23 -7.90 -4.30
CA ILE A 24 11.84 -7.04 -3.17
C ILE A 24 12.05 -7.76 -1.83
N PHE A 25 11.59 -9.01 -1.70
CA PHE A 25 11.78 -9.79 -0.47
C PHE A 25 13.26 -10.01 -0.14
N GLU A 26 14.06 -10.39 -1.13
CA GLU A 26 15.49 -10.63 -0.97
C GLU A 26 16.25 -9.38 -0.50
N VAL A 27 16.14 -8.27 -1.24
CA VAL A 27 16.92 -7.05 -0.94
C VAL A 27 16.51 -6.39 0.36
N LYS A 28 15.24 -6.50 0.73
CA LYS A 28 14.73 -6.01 2.02
C LYS A 28 15.02 -6.97 3.17
N ARG A 29 15.49 -8.18 2.92
CA ARG A 29 15.57 -9.28 3.91
C ARG A 29 14.21 -9.46 4.60
N ARG A 30 13.13 -9.45 3.80
CA ARG A 30 11.74 -9.49 4.27
C ARG A 30 11.27 -10.93 4.41
N SER A 31 10.65 -11.25 5.56
CA SER A 31 9.94 -12.53 5.71
C SER A 31 8.72 -12.59 4.79
N TYR A 32 8.48 -13.74 4.18
CA TYR A 32 7.29 -14.02 3.38
C TYR A 32 5.99 -14.01 4.21
N ASP A 33 6.06 -14.06 5.54
CA ASP A 33 4.91 -13.89 6.43
C ASP A 33 4.33 -12.47 6.42
N LYS A 34 5.07 -11.52 5.83
CA LYS A 34 4.67 -10.12 5.67
C LYS A 34 4.38 -9.85 4.18
N PRO A 35 3.13 -9.94 3.72
CA PRO A 35 2.79 -9.77 2.31
C PRO A 35 3.19 -8.38 1.80
N SER A 36 3.39 -8.28 0.49
CA SER A 36 3.51 -7.00 -0.21
C SER A 36 2.12 -6.39 -0.37
N GLY A 37 1.99 -5.06 -0.26
CA GLY A 37 0.73 -4.38 -0.54
C GLY A 37 0.54 -4.14 -2.04
N MET A 38 -0.71 -4.10 -2.50
CA MET A 38 -1.07 -3.65 -3.83
C MET A 38 -1.17 -2.12 -3.85
N PHE A 39 -0.75 -1.51 -4.96
CA PHE A 39 -0.99 -0.10 -5.25
C PHE A 39 -2.35 0.03 -5.93
N GLY A 40 -3.24 0.82 -5.35
CA GLY A 40 -4.57 0.99 -5.89
C GLY A 40 -5.14 2.40 -5.71
N ASN A 41 -6.31 2.59 -6.26
CA ASN A 41 -7.12 3.78 -6.10
C ASN A 41 -8.54 3.37 -5.70
N ARG A 42 -9.45 4.35 -5.58
CA ARG A 42 -10.85 4.08 -5.22
C ARG A 42 -11.53 3.09 -6.17
N GLN A 43 -11.26 3.21 -7.48
CA GLN A 43 -11.84 2.31 -8.48
C GLN A 43 -11.38 0.86 -8.24
N LEU A 44 -10.07 0.62 -8.16
CA LEU A 44 -9.51 -0.71 -7.90
C LEU A 44 -9.99 -1.29 -6.56
N SER A 45 -10.09 -0.46 -5.52
CA SER A 45 -10.63 -0.91 -4.24
C SER A 45 -12.09 -1.34 -4.37
N ARG A 46 -12.92 -0.61 -5.13
CA ARG A 46 -14.34 -0.96 -5.37
C ARG A 46 -14.49 -2.25 -6.18
N GLU A 47 -13.62 -2.47 -7.16
CA GLU A 47 -13.69 -3.62 -8.06
C GLU A 47 -13.12 -4.88 -7.43
N ILE A 48 -12.01 -4.76 -6.69
CA ILE A 48 -11.23 -5.90 -6.18
C ILE A 48 -11.67 -6.31 -4.77
N HIS A 49 -11.89 -5.37 -3.85
CA HIS A 49 -12.26 -5.73 -2.48
C HIS A 49 -13.72 -6.20 -2.38
N CYS A 50 -13.94 -7.31 -1.67
CA CYS A 50 -15.26 -7.82 -1.34
C CYS A 50 -15.74 -7.15 -0.05
N MET A 51 -16.37 -6.00 -0.18
CA MET A 51 -16.92 -5.22 0.92
C MET A 51 -18.35 -4.81 0.62
N ASP A 52 -19.14 -4.51 1.66
CA ASP A 52 -20.46 -3.91 1.51
C ASP A 52 -20.38 -2.42 1.09
N ASP A 53 -21.52 -1.87 0.69
CA ASP A 53 -21.59 -0.48 0.22
C ASP A 53 -21.18 0.53 1.30
N ARG A 54 -21.48 0.26 2.58
CA ARG A 54 -21.07 1.12 3.69
C ARG A 54 -19.54 1.21 3.81
N ARG A 55 -18.84 0.08 3.69
CA ARG A 55 -17.37 0.04 3.72
C ARG A 55 -16.75 0.75 2.53
N HIS A 56 -17.33 0.56 1.34
CA HIS A 56 -16.89 1.29 0.15
C HIS A 56 -17.14 2.79 0.28
N GLU A 57 -18.22 3.20 0.93
CA GLU A 57 -18.49 4.61 1.20
C GLU A 57 -17.49 5.21 2.18
N ILE A 58 -17.09 4.49 3.22
CA ILE A 58 -16.01 4.92 4.12
C ILE A 58 -14.71 5.15 3.33
N VAL A 59 -14.33 4.23 2.45
CA VAL A 59 -13.14 4.39 1.60
C VAL A 59 -13.26 5.65 0.73
N ARG A 60 -14.43 5.90 0.11
CA ARG A 60 -14.67 7.10 -0.69
C ARG A 60 -14.49 8.38 0.12
N GLU A 61 -15.13 8.48 1.27
CA GLU A 61 -15.05 9.65 2.16
C GLU A 61 -13.62 9.94 2.62
N MET A 62 -12.88 8.89 3.02
CA MET A 62 -11.49 9.04 3.44
C MET A 62 -10.59 9.58 2.32
N ILE A 63 -10.84 9.18 1.07
CA ILE A 63 -10.07 9.63 -0.08
C ILE A 63 -10.50 11.04 -0.53
N GLU A 64 -11.80 11.25 -0.75
CA GLU A 64 -12.30 12.44 -1.44
C GLU A 64 -12.49 13.63 -0.49
N GLU A 65 -13.01 13.39 0.71
CA GLU A 65 -13.35 14.45 1.68
C GLU A 65 -12.19 14.68 2.66
N GLU A 66 -11.70 13.62 3.32
CA GLU A 66 -10.63 13.75 4.31
C GLU A 66 -9.24 13.87 3.67
N ARG A 67 -9.08 13.37 2.43
CA ARG A 67 -7.81 13.37 1.67
C ARG A 67 -6.69 12.70 2.44
N LEU A 68 -7.00 11.58 3.12
CA LEU A 68 -6.06 10.84 3.94
C LEU A 68 -5.49 9.63 3.19
N PRO A 69 -4.18 9.39 3.29
CA PRO A 69 -3.58 8.15 2.83
C PRO A 69 -3.77 7.05 3.88
N PHE A 70 -4.13 5.85 3.44
CA PHE A 70 -4.24 4.67 4.29
C PHE A 70 -4.21 3.39 3.45
N SER A 71 -4.08 2.25 4.12
CA SER A 71 -4.19 0.94 3.48
C SER A 71 -5.45 0.22 3.99
N VAL A 72 -6.15 -0.42 3.06
CA VAL A 72 -7.32 -1.26 3.31
C VAL A 72 -6.93 -2.71 3.18
N VAL A 73 -7.14 -3.50 4.22
CA VAL A 73 -7.09 -4.96 4.18
C VAL A 73 -8.52 -5.48 4.13
N ALA A 74 -8.87 -6.22 3.08
CA ALA A 74 -10.19 -6.81 2.92
C ALA A 74 -10.15 -8.11 2.11
N PRO A 75 -11.17 -8.99 2.20
CA PRO A 75 -11.35 -10.07 1.24
C PRO A 75 -11.38 -9.52 -0.18
N PHE A 76 -10.94 -10.31 -1.16
CA PHE A 76 -10.76 -9.82 -2.53
C PHE A 76 -11.20 -10.84 -3.58
N ARG A 77 -11.52 -10.32 -4.78
CA ARG A 77 -11.87 -11.11 -5.97
C ARG A 77 -10.60 -11.51 -6.70
N ALA A 78 -10.12 -12.74 -6.48
CA ALA A 78 -8.91 -13.24 -7.14
C ALA A 78 -9.09 -13.37 -8.67
N GLU A 79 -10.33 -13.50 -9.13
CA GLU A 79 -10.72 -13.58 -10.54
C GLU A 79 -10.73 -12.22 -11.26
N HIS A 80 -10.55 -11.11 -10.55
CA HIS A 80 -10.43 -9.79 -11.17
C HIS A 80 -9.27 -9.80 -12.17
N GLU A 81 -9.46 -9.25 -13.37
CA GLU A 81 -8.54 -9.34 -14.51
C GLU A 81 -7.07 -9.00 -14.18
N LEU A 82 -6.84 -7.96 -13.37
CA LEU A 82 -5.49 -7.57 -12.95
C LEU A 82 -4.83 -8.61 -12.04
N LEU A 83 -5.58 -9.30 -11.20
CA LEU A 83 -5.08 -10.30 -10.28
C LEU A 83 -4.96 -11.67 -10.97
N ALA A 84 -5.93 -12.02 -11.81
CA ALA A 84 -5.90 -13.24 -12.62
C ALA A 84 -4.75 -13.24 -13.65
N ALA A 85 -4.32 -12.08 -14.12
CA ALA A 85 -3.17 -11.92 -15.01
C ALA A 85 -1.82 -11.95 -14.27
N ALA A 86 -1.81 -11.84 -12.93
CA ALA A 86 -0.59 -11.88 -12.14
C ALA A 86 -0.11 -13.33 -11.94
N ASP A 87 1.21 -13.49 -11.80
CA ASP A 87 1.80 -14.78 -11.46
C ASP A 87 1.26 -15.26 -10.09
N PRO A 88 0.88 -16.54 -9.93
CA PRO A 88 0.37 -17.07 -8.65
C PRO A 88 1.27 -16.78 -7.45
N PHE A 89 2.59 -16.82 -7.62
CA PHE A 89 3.55 -16.45 -6.58
C PHE A 89 3.34 -15.01 -6.09
N VAL A 90 3.01 -14.07 -6.99
CA VAL A 90 2.77 -12.67 -6.61
C VAL A 90 1.55 -12.57 -5.70
N ILE A 91 0.46 -13.21 -6.09
CA ILE A 91 -0.80 -13.18 -5.31
C ILE A 91 -0.60 -13.86 -3.94
N GLU A 92 0.05 -15.02 -3.91
CA GLU A 92 0.34 -15.76 -2.67
C GLU A 92 1.15 -14.93 -1.68
N ASN A 93 2.15 -14.16 -2.17
CA ASN A 93 3.03 -13.34 -1.34
C ASN A 93 2.57 -11.87 -1.18
N SER A 94 1.39 -11.54 -1.71
CA SER A 94 0.75 -10.23 -1.55
C SER A 94 -0.61 -10.33 -0.86
N SER A 95 -1.06 -11.54 -0.52
CA SER A 95 -2.30 -11.79 0.22
C SER A 95 -2.00 -12.58 1.50
N LYS A 96 -2.91 -12.50 2.48
CA LYS A 96 -2.82 -13.24 3.73
C LYS A 96 -4.22 -13.56 4.26
N ALA A 97 -4.44 -14.81 4.63
CA ALA A 97 -5.72 -15.27 5.20
C ALA A 97 -6.95 -14.84 4.37
N GLY A 98 -6.83 -14.93 3.03
CA GLY A 98 -7.91 -14.57 2.10
C GLY A 98 -8.14 -13.06 1.95
N THR A 99 -7.22 -12.22 2.42
CA THR A 99 -7.30 -10.76 2.30
C THR A 99 -6.13 -10.17 1.50
N LEU A 100 -6.36 -9.03 0.88
CA LEU A 100 -5.38 -8.22 0.16
C LEU A 100 -5.25 -6.85 0.83
N ASP A 101 -4.00 -6.41 1.07
CA ASP A 101 -3.67 -5.04 1.48
C ASP A 101 -3.56 -4.15 0.24
N MET A 102 -4.32 -3.07 0.19
CA MET A 102 -4.25 -2.09 -0.89
C MET A 102 -3.99 -0.69 -0.32
N LEU A 103 -2.85 -0.10 -0.71
CA LEU A 103 -2.53 1.29 -0.39
C LEU A 103 -3.38 2.23 -1.25
N LEU A 104 -3.97 3.24 -0.62
CA LEU A 104 -4.87 4.21 -1.24
C LEU A 104 -4.43 5.65 -0.93
N ASN A 105 -4.62 6.55 -1.89
CA ASN A 105 -4.45 8.00 -1.73
C ASN A 105 -3.06 8.42 -1.20
N ALA A 106 -2.02 7.75 -1.66
CA ALA A 106 -0.64 8.04 -1.23
C ALA A 106 0.10 9.07 -2.10
N GLY A 107 -0.66 9.97 -2.75
CA GLY A 107 -0.17 11.10 -3.54
C GLY A 107 -0.30 10.91 -5.05
N GLN A 108 -0.08 12.00 -5.80
CA GLN A 108 -0.31 12.03 -7.25
C GLN A 108 0.49 10.98 -8.02
N PHE A 109 1.73 10.70 -7.60
CA PHE A 109 2.55 9.69 -8.25
C PHE A 109 1.99 8.28 -8.02
N HIS A 110 1.45 8.01 -6.83
CA HIS A 110 0.76 6.77 -6.51
C HIS A 110 -0.50 6.58 -7.36
N ASP A 111 -1.31 7.65 -7.49
CA ASP A 111 -2.54 7.62 -8.28
C ASP A 111 -2.23 7.37 -9.76
N ALA A 112 -1.20 8.01 -10.31
CA ALA A 112 -0.73 7.77 -11.67
C ALA A 112 -0.25 6.31 -11.89
N ILE A 113 0.39 5.68 -10.89
CA ILE A 113 0.75 4.25 -10.95
C ILE A 113 -0.51 3.39 -10.97
N ALA A 114 -1.52 3.68 -10.14
CA ALA A 114 -2.76 2.92 -10.12
C ALA A 114 -3.53 3.04 -11.45
N GLU A 115 -3.60 4.23 -12.02
CA GLU A 115 -4.19 4.47 -13.36
C GLU A 115 -3.42 3.72 -14.46
N ALA A 116 -2.09 3.77 -14.44
CA ALA A 116 -1.26 3.04 -15.38
C ALA A 116 -1.40 1.52 -15.23
N SER A 117 -1.60 1.03 -14.00
CA SER A 117 -1.89 -0.37 -13.68
C SER A 117 -3.16 -0.84 -14.41
N ILE A 118 -4.24 -0.07 -14.30
CA ILE A 118 -5.51 -0.33 -15.02
C ILE A 118 -5.28 -0.31 -16.53
N ALA A 119 -4.70 0.77 -17.05
CA ALA A 119 -4.50 0.96 -18.48
C ALA A 119 -3.61 -0.11 -19.14
N LYS A 120 -2.70 -0.71 -18.39
CA LYS A 120 -1.77 -1.75 -18.86
C LYS A 120 -2.19 -3.17 -18.52
N GLY A 121 -3.29 -3.36 -17.79
CA GLY A 121 -3.73 -4.67 -17.32
C GLY A 121 -2.70 -5.36 -16.43
N ARG A 122 -1.98 -4.61 -15.58
CA ARG A 122 -0.91 -5.14 -14.72
C ARG A 122 -0.95 -4.57 -13.32
N ALA A 123 -1.27 -5.40 -12.34
CA ALA A 123 -1.22 -5.01 -10.93
C ALA A 123 0.21 -4.65 -10.49
N VAL A 124 0.34 -3.61 -9.68
CA VAL A 124 1.60 -3.17 -9.08
C VAL A 124 1.58 -3.49 -7.59
N PHE A 125 2.62 -4.20 -7.15
CA PHE A 125 2.81 -4.57 -5.76
C PHE A 125 4.10 -3.95 -5.22
N GLY A 126 4.11 -3.66 -3.92
CA GLY A 126 5.26 -3.01 -3.34
C GLY A 126 5.32 -3.05 -1.82
N SER A 127 6.33 -2.40 -1.31
CA SER A 127 6.57 -2.21 0.11
C SER A 127 7.39 -0.93 0.30
N SER A 128 7.48 -0.39 1.53
CA SER A 128 8.38 0.72 1.83
C SER A 128 9.82 0.45 1.37
N ALA A 129 10.51 1.44 0.81
CA ALA A 129 11.87 1.31 0.28
C ALA A 129 12.91 1.40 1.41
N ASN A 130 13.02 0.34 2.22
CA ASN A 130 13.96 0.24 3.35
C ASN A 130 14.34 -1.21 3.61
N LEU A 131 15.42 -1.47 4.29
CA LEU A 131 15.65 -2.77 4.90
C LEU A 131 14.57 -3.05 5.94
N SER A 132 14.17 -4.31 6.10
CA SER A 132 13.12 -4.67 7.05
C SER A 132 13.47 -4.20 8.46
N LEU A 133 12.49 -3.61 9.16
CA LEU A 133 12.59 -3.10 10.54
C LEU A 133 13.45 -1.85 10.72
N THR A 134 13.92 -1.18 9.68
CA THR A 134 14.73 0.06 9.81
C THR A 134 13.89 1.35 9.72
N GLY A 135 12.57 1.25 9.71
CA GLY A 135 11.68 2.39 9.52
C GLY A 135 11.58 2.85 8.07
N SER A 136 10.53 3.58 7.75
CA SER A 136 10.29 4.14 6.41
C SER A 136 11.32 5.21 6.06
N LYS A 137 11.63 5.35 4.77
CA LYS A 137 12.53 6.39 4.25
C LYS A 137 11.73 7.40 3.45
N TYR A 138 12.00 8.68 3.70
CA TYR A 138 11.23 9.79 3.16
C TYR A 138 11.98 10.59 2.09
N ARG A 139 13.24 10.24 1.83
CA ARG A 139 14.08 10.75 0.74
C ARG A 139 14.78 9.59 0.05
N LEU A 140 15.00 9.71 -1.24
CA LEU A 140 15.75 8.69 -1.99
C LEU A 140 17.15 8.47 -1.42
N ALA A 141 17.81 9.55 -0.96
CA ALA A 141 19.15 9.50 -0.40
C ALA A 141 19.23 8.68 0.91
N ASP A 142 18.14 8.61 1.69
CA ASP A 142 18.10 7.93 2.98
C ASP A 142 17.86 6.41 2.85
N ILE A 143 17.48 5.94 1.65
CA ILE A 143 17.28 4.52 1.38
C ILE A 143 18.63 3.82 1.41
N GLU A 144 18.71 2.67 2.08
CA GLU A 144 19.94 1.91 2.21
C GLU A 144 20.52 1.49 0.84
N ALA A 145 21.82 1.60 0.70
CA ALA A 145 22.52 1.37 -0.56
C ALA A 145 22.17 0.02 -1.25
N PRO A 146 22.03 -1.12 -0.53
CA PRO A 146 21.64 -2.37 -1.17
C PRO A 146 20.24 -2.32 -1.80
N VAL A 147 19.29 -1.60 -1.19
CA VAL A 147 17.92 -1.46 -1.72
C VAL A 147 17.95 -0.56 -2.96
N ARG A 148 18.67 0.57 -2.91
CA ARG A 148 18.83 1.46 -4.09
C ARG A 148 19.50 0.75 -5.25
N ALA A 149 20.62 0.07 -5.00
CA ALA A 149 21.39 -0.61 -6.04
C ALA A 149 20.63 -1.76 -6.73
N ALA A 150 19.62 -2.32 -6.08
CA ALA A 150 18.82 -3.40 -6.64
C ALA A 150 17.73 -2.91 -7.61
N ALA A 151 17.37 -1.63 -7.57
CA ALA A 151 16.31 -1.08 -8.41
C ALA A 151 16.87 -0.65 -9.78
N ALA A 152 16.12 -1.01 -10.83
CA ALA A 152 16.47 -0.67 -12.21
C ALA A 152 16.15 0.81 -12.53
N ILE A 153 15.24 1.42 -11.79
CA ILE A 153 14.82 2.82 -11.97
C ILE A 153 14.50 3.45 -10.61
N HIS A 154 14.87 4.72 -10.49
CA HIS A 154 14.57 5.55 -9.32
C HIS A 154 13.89 6.83 -9.78
N PHE A 155 12.82 7.21 -9.10
CA PHE A 155 12.23 8.54 -9.20
C PHE A 155 12.49 9.29 -7.91
N ASP A 156 12.97 10.53 -8.02
CA ASP A 156 13.24 11.40 -6.86
C ASP A 156 12.42 12.68 -6.97
N TYR A 157 11.46 12.86 -6.07
CA TYR A 157 10.68 14.07 -5.91
C TYR A 157 10.93 14.74 -4.56
N GLY A 158 12.12 14.50 -3.99
CA GLY A 158 12.50 15.09 -2.71
C GLY A 158 11.88 14.37 -1.52
N GLN A 159 11.48 15.13 -0.51
CA GLN A 159 10.96 14.58 0.73
C GLN A 159 9.48 14.24 0.64
N SER A 160 9.11 13.05 1.10
CA SER A 160 7.70 12.64 1.26
C SER A 160 6.94 13.61 2.16
N LYS A 161 5.68 13.89 1.81
CA LYS A 161 4.81 14.86 2.50
C LYS A 161 4.61 14.55 3.99
N PHE A 162 4.47 13.26 4.32
CA PHE A 162 4.24 12.80 5.69
C PHE A 162 5.52 12.28 6.38
N ALA A 163 6.67 12.86 6.03
CA ALA A 163 7.93 12.53 6.72
C ALA A 163 7.84 12.79 8.22
N ASN A 164 8.34 11.86 9.03
CA ASN A 164 8.35 11.94 10.48
C ASN A 164 9.59 11.28 11.08
N SER A 165 9.87 11.57 12.37
CA SER A 165 11.01 11.02 13.09
C SER A 165 10.88 9.53 13.44
N ASP A 166 9.65 9.02 13.51
CA ASP A 166 9.35 7.69 14.02
C ASP A 166 9.43 6.59 12.95
N GLY A 167 9.68 6.99 11.68
CA GLY A 167 9.78 6.05 10.58
C GLY A 167 8.45 5.38 10.21
N LEU A 168 7.32 6.04 10.49
CA LEU A 168 5.99 5.53 10.20
C LEU A 168 5.72 5.47 8.69
N ALA A 169 4.90 4.52 8.26
CA ALA A 169 4.31 4.47 6.92
C ALA A 169 2.78 4.66 6.99
N SER A 170 2.03 4.24 5.98
CA SER A 170 0.57 4.31 5.98
C SER A 170 -0.03 3.54 7.16
N THR A 171 -1.10 4.07 7.74
CA THR A 171 -1.99 3.31 8.64
C THR A 171 -2.64 2.19 7.84
N ILE A 172 -2.69 0.98 8.42
CA ILE A 172 -3.34 -0.19 7.79
C ILE A 172 -4.53 -0.60 8.65
N ILE A 173 -5.71 -0.67 8.02
CA ILE A 173 -6.97 -1.01 8.69
C ILE A 173 -7.57 -2.25 8.01
N ASP A 174 -7.91 -3.25 8.82
CA ASP A 174 -8.68 -4.41 8.36
C ASP A 174 -10.17 -4.06 8.33
N PHE A 175 -10.72 -3.99 7.14
CA PHE A 175 -12.11 -3.60 6.92
C PHE A 175 -13.12 -4.75 7.19
N ARG A 176 -12.66 -5.93 7.57
CA ARG A 176 -13.57 -6.99 8.04
C ARG A 176 -14.23 -6.60 9.36
N ASP A 177 -13.47 -5.97 10.26
CA ASP A 177 -13.93 -5.65 11.62
C ASP A 177 -13.38 -4.32 12.16
N PHE A 178 -12.69 -3.54 11.33
CA PHE A 178 -12.05 -2.25 11.63
C PHE A 178 -10.91 -2.33 12.66
N THR A 179 -10.19 -3.47 12.66
CA THR A 179 -8.96 -3.61 13.44
C THR A 179 -7.79 -2.86 12.77
N VAL A 180 -7.06 -2.08 13.54
CA VAL A 180 -5.84 -1.40 13.10
C VAL A 180 -4.69 -2.40 13.10
N VAL A 181 -4.32 -2.86 11.90
CA VAL A 181 -3.19 -3.78 11.70
C VAL A 181 -1.86 -3.09 11.96
N ARG A 182 -1.79 -1.80 11.64
CA ARG A 182 -0.62 -0.96 11.90
C ARG A 182 -1.05 0.49 12.06
N VAL A 183 -0.65 1.09 13.17
CA VAL A 183 -0.70 2.55 13.36
C VAL A 183 0.38 3.18 12.50
N GLY A 184 0.03 4.19 11.73
CA GLY A 184 0.93 4.89 10.82
C GLY A 184 0.56 6.36 10.69
N HIS A 185 0.91 6.98 9.56
CA HIS A 185 0.54 8.37 9.28
C HIS A 185 -0.96 8.60 9.41
N CYS A 186 -1.30 9.78 9.88
CA CYS A 186 -2.67 10.29 9.94
C CYS A 186 -3.62 9.44 10.81
N PHE A 187 -3.11 8.58 11.69
CA PHE A 187 -3.94 7.66 12.47
C PHE A 187 -5.02 8.41 13.27
N GLU A 188 -4.68 9.43 14.05
CA GLU A 188 -5.65 10.17 14.86
C GLU A 188 -6.73 10.87 14.00
N ARG A 189 -6.34 11.30 12.80
CA ARG A 189 -7.31 11.90 11.85
C ARG A 189 -8.25 10.84 11.27
N LEU A 190 -7.71 9.68 10.91
CA LEU A 190 -8.51 8.53 10.45
C LEU A 190 -9.47 8.09 11.57
N GLU A 191 -8.96 7.86 12.77
CA GLU A 191 -9.75 7.43 13.92
C GLU A 191 -10.92 8.40 14.20
N ARG A 192 -10.63 9.70 14.22
CA ARG A 192 -11.66 10.74 14.40
C ARG A 192 -12.69 10.72 13.27
N ALA A 193 -12.25 10.66 12.01
CA ALA A 193 -13.16 10.66 10.88
C ALA A 193 -14.05 9.40 10.86
N PHE A 194 -13.51 8.22 11.21
CA PHE A 194 -14.29 6.99 11.37
C PHE A 194 -15.34 7.12 12.46
N ALA A 195 -14.98 7.68 13.63
CA ALA A 195 -15.91 7.86 14.75
C ALA A 195 -17.00 8.90 14.42
N ASP A 196 -16.60 10.09 13.99
CA ASP A 196 -17.50 11.25 13.84
C ASP A 196 -18.47 11.09 12.65
N ARG A 197 -18.00 10.53 11.52
CA ARG A 197 -18.80 10.41 10.31
C ARG A 197 -19.58 9.11 10.23
N PHE A 198 -19.03 8.02 10.72
CA PHE A 198 -19.59 6.68 10.53
C PHE A 198 -20.00 5.98 11.82
N GLY A 199 -19.67 6.55 12.98
CA GLY A 199 -19.91 5.91 14.28
C GLY A 199 -19.09 4.61 14.44
N VAL A 200 -17.95 4.52 13.77
CA VAL A 200 -17.07 3.35 13.78
C VAL A 200 -15.88 3.63 14.68
N MET A 201 -15.71 2.82 15.72
CA MET A 201 -14.53 2.85 16.58
C MET A 201 -13.48 1.90 16.01
N LEU A 202 -12.29 2.44 15.67
CA LEU A 202 -11.15 1.62 15.26
C LEU A 202 -10.63 0.83 16.46
N LYS A 203 -10.36 -0.47 16.27
CA LYS A 203 -9.84 -1.37 17.30
C LYS A 203 -8.32 -1.41 17.18
N THR A 204 -7.62 -0.84 18.14
CA THR A 204 -6.15 -1.01 18.26
C THR A 204 -5.85 -2.27 19.05
N ALA A 205 -4.87 -3.07 18.57
CA ALA A 205 -4.43 -4.30 19.26
C ALA A 205 -3.61 -4.00 20.51
#